data_4a1480f9d770681dc79fec4a99d1aecc
#
_entry.id   4a1480f9d770681dc79fec4a99d1aecc
#
_cell.length_a   1.000
_cell.length_b   1.000
_cell.length_c   1.000
_cell.angle_alpha   90.00
_cell.angle_beta   90.00
_cell.angle_gamma   90.00
#
_symmetry.space_group_name_H-M   'P 1'
#
loop_
_entity.id
_entity.type
_entity.pdbx_description
1 polymer ?
#
loop_
_entity_poly.entity_id
_entity_poly.type
_entity_poly.pdbx_seq_one_letter_code
_entity_poly.pdbx_strand_id
1 'polypeptide(L)'
;MSKKNKLERFAENKTFPNLFEYSYERIMSEGFPLQGKWHADFFHNDNPIVLELGCGKGEYTVGLARAHRDINYIGVDIKGARIWRGLKQSNEEGMKNVAFLRARIDQIEHFFAKDEVSEIWVTFPDPHPGEGERNARHRLTSPEFLERYRKIVRPDGILNLKTDSPIMYEFTLHDVVEKQGLPLLYATDDLYANDDNLEVKTIRTFYEQMWLDQGLTIKYIRFRINK
;
A
#
# COMPACT_ATOMS: atom_id res chain seq x y z
N MET A 1 16.46 -25.63 -0.38
CA MET A 1 16.87 -24.56 -1.30
C MET A 1 17.68 -23.51 -0.55
N SER A 2 18.86 -23.12 -1.05
CA SER A 2 19.69 -22.06 -0.47
C SER A 2 18.91 -20.72 -0.45
N LYS A 3 18.99 -19.99 0.66
CA LYS A 3 18.31 -18.72 0.84
C LYS A 3 19.03 -17.66 0.00
N LYS A 4 18.40 -17.19 -1.11
CA LYS A 4 19.00 -16.18 -1.99
C LYS A 4 19.43 -14.93 -1.21
N ASN A 5 20.63 -14.45 -1.49
CA ASN A 5 21.16 -13.22 -0.93
C ASN A 5 20.53 -11.97 -1.58
N LYS A 6 20.88 -10.77 -1.11
CA LYS A 6 20.29 -9.51 -1.58
C LYS A 6 20.57 -9.24 -3.07
N LEU A 7 21.79 -9.51 -3.54
CA LEU A 7 22.19 -9.27 -4.93
C LEU A 7 21.49 -10.23 -5.90
N GLU A 8 21.37 -11.49 -5.54
CA GLU A 8 20.63 -12.50 -6.32
C GLU A 8 19.15 -12.13 -6.46
N ARG A 9 18.52 -11.57 -5.41
CA ARG A 9 17.14 -11.10 -5.49
C ARG A 9 16.99 -9.91 -6.43
N PHE A 10 17.93 -8.96 -6.41
CA PHE A 10 17.90 -7.83 -7.35
C PHE A 10 18.12 -8.27 -8.80
N ALA A 11 18.99 -9.27 -9.03
CA ALA A 11 19.18 -9.82 -10.36
C ALA A 11 17.90 -10.50 -10.87
N GLU A 12 17.26 -11.31 -10.02
CA GLU A 12 16.00 -11.99 -10.37
C GLU A 12 14.82 -11.01 -10.54
N ASN A 13 14.77 -9.92 -9.77
CA ASN A 13 13.74 -8.89 -9.94
C ASN A 13 13.63 -8.38 -11.37
N LYS A 14 14.77 -8.25 -12.08
CA LYS A 14 14.80 -7.78 -13.46
C LYS A 14 14.16 -8.75 -14.45
N THR A 15 13.90 -9.99 -14.07
CA THR A 15 13.26 -11.00 -14.93
C THR A 15 11.74 -11.04 -14.78
N PHE A 16 11.18 -10.36 -13.78
CA PHE A 16 9.75 -10.35 -13.55
C PHE A 16 9.05 -9.26 -14.37
N PRO A 17 8.05 -9.63 -15.21
CA PRO A 17 7.38 -8.69 -16.10
C PRO A 17 6.47 -7.70 -15.38
N ASN A 18 6.12 -7.98 -14.13
CA ASN A 18 5.22 -7.17 -13.29
C ASN A 18 5.95 -6.30 -12.27
N LEU A 19 7.27 -6.06 -12.44
CA LEU A 19 8.03 -5.08 -11.67
C LEU A 19 8.34 -3.84 -12.51
N PHE A 20 8.05 -2.67 -11.95
CA PHE A 20 8.35 -1.37 -12.54
C PHE A 20 9.33 -0.61 -11.64
N GLU A 21 10.47 -0.22 -12.21
CA GLU A 21 11.54 0.54 -11.54
C GLU A 21 11.95 1.71 -12.44
N TYR A 22 11.76 2.93 -11.94
CA TYR A 22 12.13 4.16 -12.64
C TYR A 22 12.89 5.09 -11.69
N SER A 23 14.00 5.68 -12.16
CA SER A 23 14.67 6.74 -11.39
C SER A 23 13.86 8.04 -11.48
N TYR A 24 14.03 8.90 -10.48
CA TYR A 24 13.36 10.20 -10.46
C TYR A 24 13.71 11.03 -11.71
N GLU A 25 15.00 11.06 -12.08
CA GLU A 25 15.47 11.79 -13.25
C GLU A 25 14.77 11.31 -14.53
N ARG A 26 14.61 10.01 -14.69
CA ARG A 26 13.92 9.43 -15.84
C ARG A 26 12.44 9.79 -15.85
N ILE A 27 11.77 9.74 -14.70
CA ILE A 27 10.37 10.14 -14.59
C ILE A 27 10.18 11.60 -14.97
N MET A 28 11.07 12.48 -14.50
CA MET A 28 10.98 13.92 -14.77
C MET A 28 11.27 14.26 -16.23
N SER A 29 12.14 13.50 -16.91
CA SER A 29 12.51 13.75 -18.30
C SER A 29 11.58 13.09 -19.33
N GLU A 30 11.07 11.89 -19.05
CA GLU A 30 10.33 11.06 -20.01
C GLU A 30 8.87 10.82 -19.59
N GLY A 31 8.52 11.07 -18.31
CA GLY A 31 7.28 10.63 -17.70
C GLY A 31 7.29 9.13 -17.39
N PHE A 32 6.24 8.66 -16.73
CA PHE A 32 6.03 7.23 -16.52
C PHE A 32 5.07 6.68 -17.59
N PRO A 33 5.48 5.68 -18.38
CA PRO A 33 4.73 5.27 -19.58
C PRO A 33 3.34 4.69 -19.29
N LEU A 34 3.10 4.15 -18.09
CA LEU A 34 1.81 3.59 -17.69
C LEU A 34 0.92 4.58 -16.92
N GLN A 35 1.34 5.82 -16.70
CA GLN A 35 0.51 6.83 -16.06
C GLN A 35 -0.76 7.09 -16.88
N GLY A 36 -1.92 6.80 -16.30
CA GLY A 36 -3.23 6.85 -16.97
C GLY A 36 -3.50 5.69 -17.95
N LYS A 37 -2.61 4.68 -17.98
CA LYS A 37 -2.69 3.56 -18.92
C LYS A 37 -2.53 2.19 -18.26
N TRP A 38 -2.54 2.12 -16.93
CA TRP A 38 -2.41 0.85 -16.22
C TRP A 38 -3.43 -0.19 -16.65
N HIS A 39 -4.69 0.24 -16.87
CA HIS A 39 -5.76 -0.62 -17.35
C HIS A 39 -5.49 -1.17 -18.75
N ALA A 40 -5.18 -0.28 -19.70
CA ALA A 40 -5.04 -0.64 -21.12
C ALA A 40 -3.73 -1.36 -21.42
N ASP A 41 -2.59 -0.81 -20.92
CA ASP A 41 -1.27 -1.21 -21.40
C ASP A 41 -0.60 -2.29 -20.51
N PHE A 42 -1.13 -2.51 -19.27
CA PHE A 42 -0.58 -3.54 -18.38
C PHE A 42 -1.61 -4.59 -17.94
N PHE A 43 -2.70 -4.18 -17.30
CA PHE A 43 -3.69 -5.14 -16.80
C PHE A 43 -4.62 -5.70 -17.88
N HIS A 44 -4.81 -4.97 -18.98
CA HIS A 44 -5.71 -5.30 -20.09
C HIS A 44 -7.16 -5.57 -19.64
N ASN A 45 -7.62 -4.78 -18.67
CA ASN A 45 -8.98 -4.82 -18.12
C ASN A 45 -9.31 -3.48 -17.46
N ASP A 46 -10.60 -3.25 -17.14
CA ASP A 46 -11.10 -2.03 -16.49
C ASP A 46 -11.37 -2.21 -14.99
N ASN A 47 -10.82 -3.26 -14.37
CA ASN A 47 -11.01 -3.54 -12.96
C ASN A 47 -10.42 -2.43 -12.08
N PRO A 48 -11.01 -2.12 -10.91
CA PRO A 48 -10.48 -1.10 -10.00
C PRO A 48 -9.01 -1.34 -9.65
N ILE A 49 -8.22 -0.28 -9.51
CA ILE A 49 -6.83 -0.36 -9.07
C ILE A 49 -6.74 -0.01 -7.59
N VAL A 50 -6.14 -0.90 -6.82
CA VAL A 50 -5.88 -0.78 -5.39
C VAL A 50 -4.39 -0.76 -5.13
N LEU A 51 -3.90 0.19 -4.33
CA LEU A 51 -2.49 0.30 -3.96
C LEU A 51 -2.25 -0.20 -2.53
N GLU A 52 -1.15 -0.92 -2.31
CA GLU A 52 -0.56 -1.10 -0.99
C GLU A 52 0.73 -0.28 -0.90
N LEU A 53 0.74 0.73 -0.03
CA LEU A 53 1.89 1.63 0.15
C LEU A 53 2.77 1.15 1.31
N GLY A 54 4.05 0.91 1.00
CA GLY A 54 4.96 0.26 1.94
C GLY A 54 4.80 -1.25 1.98
N CYS A 55 4.50 -1.89 0.85
CA CYS A 55 4.09 -3.30 0.76
C CYS A 55 5.14 -4.32 1.27
N GLY A 56 6.36 -3.90 1.52
CA GLY A 56 7.41 -4.75 2.07
C GLY A 56 7.65 -6.03 1.25
N LYS A 57 7.19 -7.18 1.76
CA LYS A 57 7.30 -8.47 1.07
C LYS A 57 6.13 -8.73 0.11
N GLY A 58 5.15 -7.83 0.02
CA GLY A 58 3.96 -7.97 -0.82
C GLY A 58 2.97 -9.04 -0.32
N GLU A 59 3.03 -9.42 0.95
CA GLU A 59 2.16 -10.47 1.52
C GLU A 59 0.68 -10.04 1.45
N TYR A 60 0.41 -8.77 1.75
CA TYR A 60 -0.95 -8.23 1.71
C TYR A 60 -1.42 -8.01 0.27
N THR A 61 -0.58 -7.38 -0.59
CA THR A 61 -0.85 -7.20 -2.02
C THR A 61 -1.23 -8.51 -2.71
N VAL A 62 -0.41 -9.57 -2.53
CA VAL A 62 -0.65 -10.89 -3.15
C VAL A 62 -1.85 -11.58 -2.52
N GLY A 63 -2.05 -11.44 -1.21
CA GLY A 63 -3.18 -12.02 -0.49
C GLY A 63 -4.52 -11.47 -0.99
N LEU A 64 -4.65 -10.14 -1.08
CA LEU A 64 -5.84 -9.47 -1.61
C LEU A 64 -6.09 -9.84 -3.08
N ALA A 65 -5.05 -9.80 -3.90
CA ALA A 65 -5.18 -10.13 -5.32
C ALA A 65 -5.58 -11.59 -5.58
N ARG A 66 -5.24 -12.49 -4.65
CA ARG A 66 -5.69 -13.90 -4.71
C ARG A 66 -7.17 -14.03 -4.36
N ALA A 67 -7.64 -13.26 -3.37
CA ALA A 67 -9.02 -13.25 -2.93
C ALA A 67 -9.96 -12.59 -3.97
N HIS A 68 -9.48 -11.53 -4.64
CA HIS A 68 -10.27 -10.70 -5.57
C HIS A 68 -9.62 -10.66 -6.95
N ARG A 69 -10.08 -11.54 -7.84
CA ARG A 69 -9.58 -11.62 -9.22
C ARG A 69 -10.09 -10.50 -10.13
N ASP A 70 -11.14 -9.83 -9.73
CA ASP A 70 -11.81 -8.70 -10.38
C ASP A 70 -11.28 -7.32 -9.92
N ILE A 71 -10.17 -7.30 -9.17
CA ILE A 71 -9.50 -6.10 -8.70
C ILE A 71 -8.00 -6.22 -9.05
N ASN A 72 -7.41 -5.12 -9.51
CA ASN A 72 -5.99 -4.99 -9.81
C ASN A 72 -5.24 -4.44 -8.59
N TYR A 73 -4.15 -5.07 -8.17
CA TYR A 73 -3.38 -4.67 -7.00
C TYR A 73 -1.96 -4.27 -7.38
N ILE A 74 -1.49 -3.13 -6.85
CA ILE A 74 -0.12 -2.66 -7.06
C ILE A 74 0.54 -2.42 -5.69
N GLY A 75 1.55 -3.23 -5.38
CA GLY A 75 2.38 -3.04 -4.20
C GLY A 75 3.51 -2.05 -4.45
N VAL A 76 3.63 -1.03 -3.61
CA VAL A 76 4.64 0.02 -3.72
C VAL A 76 5.61 -0.03 -2.55
N ASP A 77 6.92 -0.15 -2.80
CA ASP A 77 7.98 -0.05 -1.78
C ASP A 77 9.29 0.38 -2.43
N ILE A 78 10.16 1.04 -1.68
CA ILE A 78 11.51 1.40 -2.14
C ILE A 78 12.49 0.23 -2.04
N LYS A 79 12.20 -0.77 -1.19
CA LYS A 79 13.11 -1.87 -0.87
C LYS A 79 12.93 -3.06 -1.80
N GLY A 80 13.51 -3.00 -3.00
CA GLY A 80 13.39 -4.05 -4.04
C GLY A 80 13.72 -5.47 -3.57
N ALA A 81 14.67 -5.66 -2.63
CA ALA A 81 14.97 -6.98 -2.08
C ALA A 81 13.83 -7.56 -1.21
N ARG A 82 12.92 -6.71 -0.70
CA ARG A 82 11.71 -7.16 0.01
C ARG A 82 10.60 -7.51 -0.99
N ILE A 83 10.34 -6.64 -1.96
CA ILE A 83 9.35 -6.82 -3.04
C ILE A 83 9.57 -8.16 -3.77
N TRP A 84 10.82 -8.61 -3.90
CA TRP A 84 11.18 -9.87 -4.54
C TRP A 84 10.28 -11.06 -4.14
N ARG A 85 9.87 -11.14 -2.88
CA ARG A 85 9.04 -12.27 -2.42
C ARG A 85 7.65 -12.24 -3.06
N GLY A 86 7.00 -11.08 -3.05
CA GLY A 86 5.68 -10.90 -3.67
C GLY A 86 5.73 -11.09 -5.19
N LEU A 87 6.78 -10.55 -5.85
CA LEU A 87 7.02 -10.76 -7.26
C LEU A 87 7.14 -12.24 -7.62
N LYS A 88 8.02 -12.95 -6.90
CA LYS A 88 8.21 -14.37 -7.14
C LYS A 88 6.91 -15.15 -6.97
N GLN A 89 6.21 -14.93 -5.87
CA GLN A 89 4.98 -15.63 -5.56
C GLN A 89 3.89 -15.35 -6.61
N SER A 90 3.66 -14.08 -6.98
CA SER A 90 2.65 -13.71 -7.97
C SER A 90 2.94 -14.29 -9.36
N ASN A 91 4.23 -14.38 -9.74
CA ASN A 91 4.61 -15.00 -11.03
C ASN A 91 4.50 -16.53 -10.99
N GLU A 92 4.92 -17.19 -9.91
CA GLU A 92 4.76 -18.65 -9.75
C GLU A 92 3.28 -19.07 -9.75
N GLU A 93 2.39 -18.23 -9.22
CA GLU A 93 0.94 -18.46 -9.23
C GLU A 93 0.24 -17.97 -10.52
N GLY A 94 0.98 -17.41 -11.47
CA GLY A 94 0.44 -16.92 -12.74
C GLY A 94 -0.58 -15.79 -12.61
N MET A 95 -0.47 -14.98 -11.53
CA MET A 95 -1.43 -13.89 -11.24
C MET A 95 -1.30 -12.78 -12.27
N LYS A 96 -2.43 -12.35 -12.86
CA LYS A 96 -2.50 -11.29 -13.88
C LYS A 96 -2.93 -9.94 -13.33
N ASN A 97 -3.46 -9.93 -12.12
CA ASN A 97 -4.00 -8.76 -11.43
C ASN A 97 -3.03 -8.20 -10.38
N VAL A 98 -1.72 -8.45 -10.50
CA VAL A 98 -0.69 -7.98 -9.55
C VAL A 98 0.47 -7.32 -10.27
N ALA A 99 0.82 -6.12 -9.83
CA ALA A 99 2.06 -5.44 -10.18
C ALA A 99 2.82 -4.97 -8.94
N PHE A 100 4.09 -4.67 -9.11
CA PHE A 100 4.90 -4.02 -8.08
C PHE A 100 5.63 -2.82 -8.66
N LEU A 101 5.63 -1.74 -7.89
CA LEU A 101 6.30 -0.50 -8.23
C LEU A 101 7.40 -0.24 -7.19
N ARG A 102 8.66 -0.30 -7.60
CA ARG A 102 9.76 0.10 -6.76
C ARG A 102 9.98 1.60 -6.86
N ALA A 103 9.37 2.35 -5.94
CA ALA A 103 9.39 3.81 -5.92
C ALA A 103 9.36 4.36 -4.50
N ARG A 104 9.70 5.62 -4.35
CA ARG A 104 9.41 6.40 -3.14
C ARG A 104 7.92 6.79 -3.16
N ILE A 105 7.24 6.62 -2.03
CA ILE A 105 5.79 6.91 -1.92
C ILE A 105 5.51 8.41 -2.05
N ASP A 106 6.45 9.28 -1.66
CA ASP A 106 6.33 10.73 -1.84
C ASP A 106 6.35 11.18 -3.32
N GLN A 107 6.60 10.26 -4.26
CA GLN A 107 6.59 10.48 -5.71
C GLN A 107 5.40 9.79 -6.39
N ILE A 108 4.43 9.27 -5.62
CA ILE A 108 3.36 8.42 -6.15
C ILE A 108 2.54 9.07 -7.27
N GLU A 109 2.39 10.39 -7.21
CA GLU A 109 1.64 11.18 -8.20
C GLU A 109 2.21 11.16 -9.63
N HIS A 110 3.46 10.73 -9.79
CA HIS A 110 4.08 10.60 -11.10
C HIS A 110 3.79 9.24 -11.78
N PHE A 111 3.22 8.30 -11.05
CA PHE A 111 2.99 6.94 -11.53
C PHE A 111 1.52 6.67 -11.90
N PHE A 112 0.61 7.51 -11.42
CA PHE A 112 -0.83 7.37 -11.65
C PHE A 112 -1.43 8.68 -12.11
N ALA A 113 -2.40 8.61 -13.01
CA ALA A 113 -3.20 9.76 -13.43
C ALA A 113 -4.31 10.05 -12.41
N LYS A 114 -4.98 11.19 -12.60
CA LYS A 114 -6.15 11.56 -11.81
C LYS A 114 -7.24 10.49 -11.94
N ASP A 115 -7.86 10.15 -10.82
CA ASP A 115 -8.97 9.19 -10.72
C ASP A 115 -8.64 7.75 -11.16
N GLU A 116 -7.35 7.39 -11.27
CA GLU A 116 -6.91 6.06 -11.71
C GLU A 116 -6.93 5.02 -10.56
N VAL A 117 -6.79 5.47 -9.31
CA VAL A 117 -6.75 4.61 -8.12
C VAL A 117 -8.07 4.67 -7.36
N SER A 118 -8.60 3.52 -6.98
CA SER A 118 -9.86 3.40 -6.23
C SER A 118 -9.67 3.33 -4.72
N GLU A 119 -8.60 2.68 -4.25
CA GLU A 119 -8.38 2.42 -2.84
C GLU A 119 -6.88 2.33 -2.51
N ILE A 120 -6.51 2.76 -1.30
CA ILE A 120 -5.14 2.71 -0.79
C ILE A 120 -5.13 1.93 0.53
N TRP A 121 -4.20 0.99 0.64
CA TRP A 121 -3.85 0.28 1.86
C TRP A 121 -2.50 0.74 2.38
N VAL A 122 -2.44 1.00 3.68
CA VAL A 122 -1.22 1.32 4.43
C VAL A 122 -1.14 0.31 5.57
N THR A 123 -0.29 -0.70 5.41
CA THR A 123 -0.19 -1.82 6.36
C THR A 123 1.12 -1.76 7.12
N PHE A 124 1.05 -1.64 8.44
CA PHE A 124 2.21 -1.58 9.33
C PHE A 124 3.29 -0.57 8.91
N PRO A 125 2.90 0.69 8.63
CA PRO A 125 3.85 1.73 8.28
C PRO A 125 4.77 2.08 9.44
N ASP A 126 5.92 2.70 9.13
CA ASP A 126 6.77 3.32 10.14
C ASP A 126 5.98 4.45 10.85
N PRO A 127 5.79 4.39 12.16
CA PRO A 127 5.01 5.39 12.90
C PRO A 127 5.72 6.72 13.05
N HIS A 128 7.00 6.83 12.71
CA HIS A 128 7.83 8.03 12.91
C HIS A 128 7.61 8.62 14.30
N PRO A 129 8.04 7.92 15.38
CA PRO A 129 7.82 8.35 16.76
C PRO A 129 8.57 9.66 17.04
N GLY A 130 8.07 10.44 17.99
CA GLY A 130 8.60 11.72 18.40
C GLY A 130 7.57 12.84 18.29
N GLU A 131 7.76 13.87 19.12
CA GLU A 131 6.85 15.00 19.19
C GLU A 131 7.10 16.00 18.06
N GLY A 132 6.01 16.62 17.59
CA GLY A 132 5.99 17.71 16.65
C GLY A 132 5.71 17.37 15.19
N GLU A 133 5.30 18.38 14.44
CA GLU A 133 4.88 18.32 13.04
C GLU A 133 5.96 17.75 12.10
N ARG A 134 7.24 17.94 12.44
CA ARG A 134 8.36 17.47 11.62
C ARG A 134 8.36 15.96 11.44
N ASN A 135 8.02 15.19 12.49
CA ASN A 135 7.94 13.73 12.41
C ASN A 135 6.59 13.28 11.84
N ALA A 136 5.51 13.95 12.25
CA ALA A 136 4.15 13.62 11.82
C ALA A 136 3.98 13.67 10.29
N ARG A 137 4.57 14.66 9.60
CA ARG A 137 4.49 14.82 8.13
C ARG A 137 5.08 13.65 7.34
N HIS A 138 5.91 12.81 7.96
CA HIS A 138 6.49 11.62 7.29
C HIS A 138 5.60 10.38 7.41
N ARG A 139 4.54 10.44 8.22
CA ARG A 139 3.56 9.35 8.32
C ARG A 139 2.76 9.25 7.04
N LEU A 140 2.57 8.03 6.54
CA LEU A 140 1.87 7.79 5.27
C LEU A 140 0.39 8.19 5.26
N THR A 141 -0.18 8.54 6.42
CA THR A 141 -1.54 9.09 6.55
C THR A 141 -1.54 10.59 6.84
N SER A 142 -0.39 11.27 6.79
CA SER A 142 -0.32 12.72 7.06
C SER A 142 -1.08 13.54 6.02
N PRO A 143 -1.48 14.77 6.36
CA PRO A 143 -2.11 15.70 5.41
C PRO A 143 -1.30 15.86 4.12
N GLU A 144 0.03 15.92 4.21
CA GLU A 144 0.93 16.05 3.06
C GLU A 144 0.86 14.84 2.13
N PHE A 145 0.73 13.63 2.68
CA PHE A 145 0.53 12.44 1.88
C PHE A 145 -0.89 12.36 1.32
N LEU A 146 -1.91 12.74 2.08
CA LEU A 146 -3.29 12.79 1.56
C LEU A 146 -3.41 13.74 0.37
N GLU A 147 -2.72 14.88 0.37
CA GLU A 147 -2.70 15.80 -0.80
C GLU A 147 -2.14 15.13 -2.07
N ARG A 148 -1.11 14.27 -1.92
CA ARG A 148 -0.60 13.48 -3.06
C ARG A 148 -1.61 12.43 -3.52
N TYR A 149 -2.25 11.74 -2.57
CA TYR A 149 -3.22 10.70 -2.89
C TYR A 149 -4.47 11.28 -3.59
N ARG A 150 -4.93 12.47 -3.19
CA ARG A 150 -6.04 13.18 -3.85
C ARG A 150 -5.82 13.45 -5.32
N LYS A 151 -4.56 13.52 -5.76
CA LYS A 151 -4.24 13.74 -7.19
C LYS A 151 -4.47 12.49 -8.04
N ILE A 152 -4.52 11.32 -7.45
CA ILE A 152 -4.56 10.03 -8.16
C ILE A 152 -5.80 9.20 -7.83
N VAL A 153 -6.42 9.40 -6.67
CA VAL A 153 -7.60 8.63 -6.28
C VAL A 153 -8.87 9.20 -6.85
N ARG A 154 -9.86 8.32 -7.05
CA ARG A 154 -11.23 8.68 -7.41
C ARG A 154 -11.87 9.58 -6.33
N PRO A 155 -12.94 10.32 -6.66
CA PRO A 155 -13.63 11.17 -5.67
C PRO A 155 -14.09 10.42 -4.42
N ASP A 156 -14.51 9.17 -4.57
CA ASP A 156 -14.94 8.26 -3.50
C ASP A 156 -13.80 7.37 -2.93
N GLY A 157 -12.54 7.69 -3.27
CA GLY A 157 -11.36 6.93 -2.90
C GLY A 157 -11.21 6.72 -1.40
N ILE A 158 -10.85 5.50 -1.02
CA ILE A 158 -10.76 5.03 0.36
C ILE A 158 -9.30 4.83 0.77
N LEU A 159 -8.98 5.16 2.03
CA LEU A 159 -7.73 4.75 2.67
C LEU A 159 -8.01 3.81 3.83
N ASN A 160 -7.25 2.71 3.85
CA ASN A 160 -7.21 1.74 4.93
C ASN A 160 -5.87 1.81 5.64
N LEU A 161 -5.89 2.05 6.94
CA LEU A 161 -4.72 1.94 7.81
C LEU A 161 -4.86 0.71 8.70
N LYS A 162 -3.89 -0.19 8.66
CA LYS A 162 -3.75 -1.31 9.60
C LYS A 162 -2.42 -1.20 10.31
N THR A 163 -2.40 -1.16 11.65
CA THR A 163 -1.18 -0.87 12.42
C THR A 163 -1.22 -1.46 13.83
N ASP A 164 -0.07 -1.84 14.36
CA ASP A 164 0.16 -2.15 15.77
C ASP A 164 0.40 -0.88 16.62
N SER A 165 0.78 0.23 15.99
CA SER A 165 1.21 1.46 16.65
C SER A 165 0.03 2.31 17.14
N PRO A 166 -0.12 2.55 18.46
CA PRO A 166 -1.08 3.51 18.98
C PRO A 166 -0.86 4.93 18.44
N ILE A 167 0.41 5.36 18.33
CA ILE A 167 0.76 6.70 17.81
C ILE A 167 0.24 6.90 16.38
N MET A 168 0.37 5.88 15.54
CA MET A 168 -0.11 5.96 14.16
C MET A 168 -1.63 5.98 14.09
N TYR A 169 -2.30 5.20 14.94
CA TYR A 169 -3.75 5.14 15.03
C TYR A 169 -4.34 6.46 15.50
N GLU A 170 -3.92 6.96 16.68
CA GLU A 170 -4.40 8.20 17.29
C GLU A 170 -4.17 9.41 16.35
N PHE A 171 -2.97 9.51 15.77
CA PHE A 171 -2.66 10.55 14.80
C PHE A 171 -3.62 10.51 13.61
N THR A 172 -3.82 9.32 13.03
CA THR A 172 -4.67 9.21 11.84
C THR A 172 -6.12 9.52 12.16
N LEU A 173 -6.65 9.02 13.29
CA LEU A 173 -8.03 9.24 13.68
C LEU A 173 -8.29 10.71 14.04
N HIS A 174 -7.51 11.25 14.98
CA HIS A 174 -7.80 12.57 15.57
C HIS A 174 -7.17 13.73 14.80
N ASP A 175 -5.88 13.60 14.41
CA ASP A 175 -5.18 14.72 13.78
C ASP A 175 -5.46 14.80 12.26
N VAL A 176 -5.87 13.71 11.65
CA VAL A 176 -6.13 13.69 10.20
C VAL A 176 -7.62 13.60 9.90
N VAL A 177 -8.29 12.51 10.28
CA VAL A 177 -9.69 12.25 9.90
C VAL A 177 -10.62 13.27 10.55
N GLU A 178 -10.61 13.40 11.87
CA GLU A 178 -11.50 14.29 12.61
C GLU A 178 -11.20 15.77 12.32
N LYS A 179 -9.94 16.20 12.40
CA LYS A 179 -9.57 17.61 12.13
C LYS A 179 -9.90 18.07 10.72
N GLN A 180 -9.76 17.20 9.73
CA GLN A 180 -10.13 17.54 8.35
C GLN A 180 -11.62 17.29 8.06
N GLY A 181 -12.38 16.67 8.96
CA GLY A 181 -13.79 16.31 8.77
C GLY A 181 -13.97 15.32 7.62
N LEU A 182 -13.07 14.34 7.50
CA LEU A 182 -13.14 13.30 6.49
C LEU A 182 -14.18 12.24 6.87
N PRO A 183 -14.92 11.66 5.90
CA PRO A 183 -15.89 10.63 6.21
C PRO A 183 -15.23 9.35 6.77
N LEU A 184 -15.38 9.13 8.08
CA LEU A 184 -14.94 7.90 8.75
C LEU A 184 -15.92 6.78 8.42
N LEU A 185 -15.41 5.67 7.89
CA LEU A 185 -16.21 4.49 7.52
C LEU A 185 -16.13 3.40 8.61
N TYR A 186 -14.95 3.25 9.22
CA TYR A 186 -14.72 2.29 10.31
C TYR A 186 -13.47 2.67 11.11
N ALA A 187 -13.50 2.43 12.42
CA ALA A 187 -12.33 2.53 13.28
C ALA A 187 -12.43 1.54 14.46
N THR A 188 -11.32 0.90 14.78
CA THR A 188 -11.16 0.07 15.98
C THR A 188 -9.71 0.07 16.45
N ASP A 189 -9.52 0.09 17.76
CA ASP A 189 -8.20 -0.02 18.42
C ASP A 189 -7.82 -1.48 18.72
N ASP A 190 -8.76 -2.42 18.53
CA ASP A 190 -8.51 -3.86 18.56
C ASP A 190 -9.33 -4.56 17.46
N LEU A 191 -8.67 -4.84 16.35
CA LEU A 191 -9.30 -5.46 15.18
C LEU A 191 -9.83 -6.86 15.47
N TYR A 192 -9.23 -7.58 16.41
CA TYR A 192 -9.56 -8.98 16.69
C TYR A 192 -10.46 -9.17 17.91
N ALA A 193 -10.84 -8.10 18.61
CA ALA A 193 -11.75 -8.16 19.75
C ALA A 193 -13.19 -8.57 19.38
N ASN A 194 -13.62 -8.30 18.15
CA ASN A 194 -14.97 -8.59 17.66
C ASN A 194 -14.96 -9.74 16.65
N ASP A 195 -16.00 -10.57 16.67
CA ASP A 195 -16.22 -11.68 15.72
C ASP A 195 -16.85 -11.24 14.38
N ASP A 196 -16.69 -9.96 14.00
CA ASP A 196 -17.11 -9.49 12.70
C ASP A 196 -16.25 -10.12 11.57
N ASN A 197 -16.89 -10.47 10.45
CA ASN A 197 -16.24 -11.07 9.29
C ASN A 197 -15.58 -10.00 8.39
N LEU A 198 -14.84 -9.06 8.99
CA LEU A 198 -14.15 -8.06 8.21
C LEU A 198 -13.04 -8.71 7.38
N GLU A 199 -13.04 -8.43 6.08
CA GLU A 199 -12.03 -8.93 5.13
C GLU A 199 -10.60 -8.63 5.57
N VAL A 200 -10.36 -7.46 6.19
CA VAL A 200 -9.06 -7.05 6.72
C VAL A 200 -8.44 -8.07 7.69
N LYS A 201 -9.24 -8.97 8.28
CA LYS A 201 -8.78 -10.05 9.18
C LYS A 201 -8.30 -11.30 8.44
N THR A 202 -8.67 -11.46 7.18
CA THR A 202 -8.39 -12.69 6.41
C THR A 202 -6.94 -12.82 5.98
N ILE A 203 -6.23 -11.70 5.84
CA ILE A 203 -4.83 -11.68 5.45
C ILE A 203 -4.01 -11.23 6.64
N ARG A 204 -3.17 -12.14 7.16
CA ARG A 204 -2.22 -11.86 8.23
C ARG A 204 -0.80 -11.84 7.66
N THR A 205 -0.13 -10.69 7.79
CA THR A 205 1.27 -10.58 7.41
C THR A 205 2.17 -11.21 8.47
N PHE A 206 3.42 -11.50 8.09
CA PHE A 206 4.43 -11.98 9.04
C PHE A 206 4.60 -11.02 10.25
N TYR A 207 4.60 -9.71 9.99
CA TYR A 207 4.72 -8.72 11.07
C TYR A 207 3.49 -8.70 11.97
N GLU A 208 2.32 -8.80 11.41
CA GLU A 208 1.08 -8.85 12.17
C GLU A 208 1.04 -10.04 13.13
N GLN A 209 1.37 -11.23 12.62
CA GLN A 209 1.42 -12.42 13.48
C GLN A 209 2.45 -12.26 14.61
N MET A 210 3.60 -11.68 14.28
CA MET A 210 4.65 -11.41 15.28
C MET A 210 4.18 -10.47 16.40
N TRP A 211 3.38 -9.43 16.07
CA TRP A 211 2.83 -8.50 17.07
C TRP A 211 1.72 -9.14 17.89
N LEU A 212 0.83 -9.92 17.27
CA LEU A 212 -0.21 -10.66 17.96
C LEU A 212 0.40 -11.69 18.94
N ASP A 213 1.47 -12.39 18.55
CA ASP A 213 2.18 -13.32 19.43
C ASP A 213 2.83 -12.63 20.64
N GLN A 214 3.08 -11.33 20.57
CA GLN A 214 3.54 -10.49 21.68
C GLN A 214 2.40 -9.87 22.51
N GLY A 215 1.15 -10.20 22.19
CA GLY A 215 -0.03 -9.68 22.88
C GLY A 215 -0.41 -8.23 22.54
N LEU A 216 0.12 -7.69 21.43
CA LEU A 216 -0.26 -6.36 20.95
C LEU A 216 -1.57 -6.43 20.17
N THR A 217 -2.42 -5.42 20.36
CA THR A 217 -3.64 -5.27 19.56
C THR A 217 -3.32 -4.67 18.20
N ILE A 218 -4.04 -5.10 17.18
CA ILE A 218 -3.96 -4.53 15.84
C ILE A 218 -5.12 -3.54 15.67
N LYS A 219 -4.77 -2.34 15.24
CA LYS A 219 -5.71 -1.23 15.03
C LYS A 219 -6.04 -1.10 13.55
N TYR A 220 -7.25 -0.64 13.27
CA TYR A 220 -7.69 -0.46 11.89
C TYR A 220 -8.57 0.79 11.77
N ILE A 221 -8.30 1.58 10.72
CA ILE A 221 -9.10 2.74 10.32
C ILE A 221 -9.38 2.65 8.84
N ARG A 222 -10.63 2.91 8.45
CA ARG A 222 -11.07 3.04 7.06
C ARG A 222 -11.83 4.35 6.90
N PHE A 223 -11.41 5.17 5.95
CA PHE A 223 -12.02 6.49 5.72
C PHE A 223 -11.92 6.90 4.24
N ARG A 224 -12.77 7.87 3.81
CA ARG A 224 -12.66 8.49 2.50
C ARG A 224 -11.58 9.56 2.51
N ILE A 225 -10.76 9.59 1.47
CA ILE A 225 -9.65 10.57 1.33
C ILE A 225 -10.20 11.97 1.00
N ASN A 226 -11.33 12.03 0.30
CA ASN A 226 -12.05 13.26 -0.05
C ASN A 226 -13.30 13.43 0.82
N LYS A 227 -13.76 14.70 0.94
CA LYS A 227 -15.02 15.06 1.62
C LYS A 227 -16.22 14.75 0.75
#